data_42c0f84885b1a2d67ac84b119f2dfd74
#
_entry.id   42c0f84885b1a2d67ac84b119f2dfd74
#
_cell.length_a   1.000
_cell.length_b   1.000
_cell.length_c   1.000
_cell.angle_alpha   90.00
_cell.angle_beta   90.00
_cell.angle_gamma   90.00
#
_symmetry.space_group_name_H-M   'P 1'
#
loop_
_entity.id
_entity.type
_entity.pdbx_description
1 polymer ?
#
loop_
_entity_poly.entity_id
_entity_poly.type
_entity_poly.pdbx_seq_one_letter_code
_entity_poly.pdbx_strand_id
1 'polypeptide(L)'
;MSMSFAFKTGAPGARTMRRMNTPSPNQCPFHAAAPSPAPVLHPPGVWPPGPRAGLTGWGLLRAMSRDLVGTLAGWRQTYGDVVHLRMWPEHAVVVTDPQLVRELLVTHHDALVRWERGIRVFGEVHGHSVLIAEGGAWRDKRHALQPGFMPRAVQGFVPTIAAAAGHALAQWPAHDPRWPIESALTSLAMDVIVRTMFSDVIGDDTRDAEAAVRTVSAAANAEFYQPWSAPDWMPWKRRKARASAVLNGLIDRQLHARLDVPDSAWPDDLLSRLLRLHRANARTWPLRAVHDECMTAFLAGHETTAATLTWWAWCMASNPAAQAAARDEVERVLGGRAPTARTRPLLRYLTQTLEETLRLYPAAPILISRRALRPIALGGWQLPARTLFMLPLQLMHDDPRWFPEPHAFRPERFDEAGPAVPRGAYMPFGTGPRVCLGQHLATTEMTVIAAMLLQRFELKVPAGMAAPRSVLNVTLRPDRPLHLGIAAISPDPVKVPADRSVTASPASPTPE
;
A
#
# COMPACT_ATOMS: atom_id res chain seq x y z
N MET A 1 2.32 -63.71 -51.58
CA MET A 1 2.98 -64.63 -50.69
C MET A 1 2.55 -64.28 -49.26
N SER A 2 1.47 -64.71 -48.82
CA SER A 2 0.97 -65.92 -48.13
C SER A 2 1.95 -66.43 -47.08
N MET A 3 1.63 -66.23 -45.79
CA MET A 3 1.53 -67.35 -44.86
C MET A 3 0.88 -66.94 -43.55
N SER A 4 -0.25 -67.54 -43.35
CA SER A 4 -1.06 -67.66 -42.12
C SER A 4 -0.43 -68.66 -41.17
N PHE A 5 -0.48 -68.42 -39.87
CA PHE A 5 -0.48 -69.53 -38.87
C PHE A 5 -1.37 -69.15 -37.69
N ALA A 6 -2.42 -69.91 -37.55
CA ALA A 6 -3.29 -70.03 -36.40
C ALA A 6 -2.83 -71.12 -35.46
N PHE A 7 -2.96 -70.90 -34.11
CA PHE A 7 -3.17 -72.03 -33.17
C PHE A 7 -3.86 -71.51 -31.89
N LYS A 8 -5.05 -71.92 -31.69
CA LYS A 8 -5.80 -72.64 -30.65
C LYS A 8 -5.62 -72.26 -29.18
N THR A 9 -6.72 -71.75 -28.64
CA THR A 9 -7.60 -72.25 -27.51
C THR A 9 -6.99 -72.61 -26.18
N GLY A 10 -7.48 -72.02 -25.13
CA GLY A 10 -7.39 -72.40 -23.73
C GLY A 10 -7.98 -71.37 -22.77
N ALA A 11 -9.28 -71.43 -22.47
CA ALA A 11 -9.83 -70.93 -21.23
C ALA A 11 -9.75 -72.04 -20.16
N PRO A 12 -9.60 -71.77 -18.85
CA PRO A 12 -10.66 -71.10 -18.03
C PRO A 12 -10.13 -70.37 -16.83
N GLY A 13 -11.03 -69.59 -16.17
CA GLY A 13 -10.78 -69.04 -14.85
C GLY A 13 -11.43 -67.71 -14.58
N ALA A 14 -12.73 -67.77 -14.34
CA ALA A 14 -13.45 -66.55 -13.80
C ALA A 14 -12.92 -66.23 -12.41
N ARG A 15 -12.21 -65.11 -12.30
CA ARG A 15 -12.00 -64.37 -11.04
C ARG A 15 -12.85 -63.08 -11.10
N THR A 16 -13.86 -63.06 -10.24
CA THR A 16 -14.68 -61.90 -9.91
C THR A 16 -13.81 -60.68 -9.56
N MET A 17 -13.65 -59.75 -10.49
CA MET A 17 -13.14 -58.40 -10.19
C MET A 17 -14.23 -57.63 -9.49
N ARG A 18 -14.01 -57.34 -8.22
CA ARG A 18 -14.72 -56.32 -7.46
C ARG A 18 -14.65 -55.01 -8.26
N ARG A 19 -15.78 -54.48 -8.69
CA ARG A 19 -15.89 -53.17 -9.26
C ARG A 19 -15.46 -52.13 -8.19
N MET A 20 -14.30 -51.54 -8.39
CA MET A 20 -13.95 -50.31 -7.72
C MET A 20 -14.93 -49.23 -8.22
N ASN A 21 -15.75 -48.70 -7.32
CA ASN A 21 -16.56 -47.51 -7.57
C ASN A 21 -15.61 -46.35 -7.89
N THR A 22 -15.61 -45.90 -9.13
CA THR A 22 -15.07 -44.58 -9.50
C THR A 22 -15.98 -43.54 -8.90
N PRO A 23 -15.44 -42.55 -8.13
CA PRO A 23 -16.25 -41.47 -7.63
C PRO A 23 -16.78 -40.61 -8.81
N SER A 24 -18.07 -40.31 -8.77
CA SER A 24 -18.75 -39.41 -9.70
C SER A 24 -18.06 -38.04 -9.75
N PRO A 25 -17.87 -37.43 -10.93
CA PRO A 25 -17.13 -36.16 -11.06
C PRO A 25 -17.90 -34.92 -10.60
N ASN A 26 -18.91 -35.02 -9.76
CA ASN A 26 -19.78 -33.91 -9.34
C ASN A 26 -20.00 -33.81 -7.82
N GLN A 27 -18.93 -33.86 -7.03
CA GLN A 27 -18.98 -33.37 -5.66
C GLN A 27 -17.73 -32.53 -5.37
N CYS A 28 -17.75 -31.30 -5.88
CA CYS A 28 -16.95 -30.21 -5.36
C CYS A 28 -17.55 -29.83 -3.99
N PRO A 29 -16.76 -29.82 -2.87
CA PRO A 29 -17.28 -29.50 -1.55
C PRO A 29 -17.41 -27.98 -1.34
N PHE A 30 -17.67 -27.23 -2.37
CA PHE A 30 -18.17 -25.88 -2.20
C PHE A 30 -19.65 -25.98 -1.96
N HIS A 31 -20.08 -25.87 -0.71
CA HIS A 31 -21.44 -25.45 -0.40
C HIS A 31 -21.72 -24.22 -1.26
N ALA A 32 -22.52 -24.37 -2.29
CA ALA A 32 -23.14 -23.26 -2.96
C ALA A 32 -23.90 -22.51 -1.85
N ALA A 33 -23.39 -21.37 -1.44
CA ALA A 33 -24.13 -20.45 -0.60
C ALA A 33 -25.49 -20.31 -1.29
N ALA A 34 -26.57 -20.50 -0.55
CA ALA A 34 -27.91 -20.30 -1.06
C ALA A 34 -27.94 -18.95 -1.82
N PRO A 35 -28.53 -18.87 -3.01
CA PRO A 35 -28.58 -17.61 -3.75
C PRO A 35 -29.12 -16.54 -2.82
N SER A 36 -28.32 -15.50 -2.58
CA SER A 36 -28.75 -14.35 -1.81
C SER A 36 -30.09 -13.89 -2.40
N PRO A 37 -31.12 -13.62 -1.58
CA PRO A 37 -32.41 -13.16 -2.08
C PRO A 37 -32.13 -11.97 -3.01
N ALA A 38 -32.87 -11.92 -4.13
CA ALA A 38 -32.71 -10.83 -5.10
C ALA A 38 -32.76 -9.49 -4.36
N PRO A 39 -31.87 -8.55 -4.64
CA PRO A 39 -31.81 -7.30 -3.90
C PRO A 39 -33.16 -6.59 -4.00
N VAL A 40 -33.72 -6.18 -2.86
CA VAL A 40 -34.92 -5.37 -2.82
C VAL A 40 -34.58 -4.04 -3.51
N LEU A 41 -35.24 -3.78 -4.66
CA LEU A 41 -35.01 -2.53 -5.39
C LEU A 41 -35.79 -1.41 -4.69
N HIS A 42 -35.05 -0.44 -4.16
CA HIS A 42 -35.64 0.78 -3.59
C HIS A 42 -35.96 1.79 -4.70
N PRO A 43 -37.06 2.55 -4.58
CA PRO A 43 -37.40 3.58 -5.55
C PRO A 43 -36.32 4.66 -5.66
N PRO A 44 -36.19 5.34 -6.83
CA PRO A 44 -35.31 6.50 -6.96
C PRO A 44 -35.65 7.58 -5.92
N GLY A 45 -34.60 8.20 -5.34
CA GLY A 45 -34.77 9.26 -4.33
C GLY A 45 -34.85 8.77 -2.88
N VAL A 46 -34.97 7.47 -2.64
CA VAL A 46 -34.87 6.86 -1.31
C VAL A 46 -33.40 6.60 -0.99
N TRP A 47 -32.92 7.19 0.09
CA TRP A 47 -31.53 6.99 0.55
C TRP A 47 -31.42 5.78 1.49
N PRO A 48 -30.23 5.14 1.53
CA PRO A 48 -29.92 4.14 2.55
C PRO A 48 -30.14 4.69 3.97
N PRO A 49 -30.35 3.80 4.98
CA PRO A 49 -30.43 4.23 6.36
C PRO A 49 -29.13 4.90 6.83
N GLY A 50 -29.24 5.77 7.85
CA GLY A 50 -28.06 6.46 8.36
C GLY A 50 -28.35 7.32 9.59
N PRO A 51 -27.33 7.89 10.21
CA PRO A 51 -27.45 8.72 11.42
C PRO A 51 -28.22 10.00 11.14
N ARG A 52 -28.93 10.50 12.16
CA ARG A 52 -29.63 11.78 12.09
C ARG A 52 -28.62 12.92 11.93
N ALA A 53 -28.73 13.66 10.84
CA ALA A 53 -27.79 14.72 10.48
C ALA A 53 -28.06 16.08 11.16
N GLY A 54 -29.22 16.27 11.80
CA GLY A 54 -29.68 17.58 12.21
C GLY A 54 -29.85 18.53 10.99
N LEU A 55 -29.65 19.83 11.20
CA LEU A 55 -29.81 20.83 10.13
C LEU A 55 -28.69 20.74 9.07
N THR A 56 -27.44 20.67 9.50
CA THR A 56 -26.25 20.75 8.62
C THR A 56 -25.49 19.44 8.47
N GLY A 57 -25.62 18.50 9.40
CA GLY A 57 -24.78 17.30 9.47
C GLY A 57 -23.34 17.56 9.97
N TRP A 58 -23.01 18.77 10.42
CA TRP A 58 -21.65 19.08 10.90
C TRP A 58 -21.28 18.33 12.18
N GLY A 59 -22.29 17.90 12.96
CA GLY A 59 -22.08 16.97 14.07
C GLY A 59 -21.44 15.66 13.64
N LEU A 60 -21.82 15.13 12.47
CA LEU A 60 -21.23 13.92 11.88
C LEU A 60 -19.77 14.16 11.48
N LEU A 61 -19.46 15.31 10.85
CA LEU A 61 -18.07 15.71 10.53
C LEU A 61 -17.21 15.80 11.78
N ARG A 62 -17.75 16.38 12.87
CA ARG A 62 -17.03 16.49 14.15
C ARG A 62 -16.79 15.11 14.79
N ALA A 63 -17.73 14.19 14.70
CA ALA A 63 -17.54 12.81 15.16
C ALA A 63 -16.42 12.13 14.37
N MET A 64 -16.49 12.18 13.04
CA MET A 64 -15.47 11.62 12.15
C MET A 64 -14.08 12.28 12.32
N SER A 65 -14.01 13.58 12.60
CA SER A 65 -12.71 14.25 12.82
C SER A 65 -11.99 13.83 14.10
N ARG A 66 -12.72 13.27 15.07
CA ARG A 66 -12.15 12.76 16.33
C ARG A 66 -11.70 11.32 16.20
N ASP A 67 -12.53 10.51 15.56
CA ASP A 67 -12.30 9.09 15.30
C ASP A 67 -13.09 8.68 14.07
N LEU A 68 -12.46 8.72 12.90
CA LEU A 68 -13.11 8.39 11.63
C LEU A 68 -13.51 6.92 11.61
N VAL A 69 -12.57 6.03 11.89
CA VAL A 69 -12.76 4.58 11.73
C VAL A 69 -13.77 4.05 12.74
N GLY A 70 -13.62 4.40 14.02
CA GLY A 70 -14.56 3.97 15.07
C GLY A 70 -15.96 4.55 14.87
N THR A 71 -16.08 5.81 14.40
CA THR A 71 -17.39 6.41 14.08
C THR A 71 -18.09 5.66 12.95
N LEU A 72 -17.36 5.36 11.86
CA LEU A 72 -17.92 4.61 10.73
C LEU A 72 -18.26 3.17 11.12
N ALA A 73 -17.45 2.53 11.97
CA ALA A 73 -17.73 1.20 12.51
C ALA A 73 -19.06 1.16 13.31
N GLY A 74 -19.28 2.13 14.20
CA GLY A 74 -20.52 2.25 14.96
C GLY A 74 -21.74 2.45 14.06
N TRP A 75 -21.63 3.27 13.02
CA TRP A 75 -22.71 3.45 12.06
C TRP A 75 -22.98 2.19 11.23
N ARG A 76 -21.93 1.49 10.81
CA ARG A 76 -22.08 0.20 10.13
C ARG A 76 -22.82 -0.82 11.00
N GLN A 77 -22.46 -0.94 12.27
CA GLN A 77 -23.15 -1.85 13.21
C GLN A 77 -24.64 -1.53 13.33
N THR A 78 -25.01 -0.25 13.30
CA THR A 78 -26.38 0.21 13.48
C THR A 78 -27.21 0.14 12.20
N TYR A 79 -26.62 0.48 11.05
CA TYR A 79 -27.35 0.71 9.80
C TYR A 79 -27.01 -0.27 8.68
N GLY A 80 -26.01 -1.14 8.87
CA GLY A 80 -25.56 -2.12 7.86
C GLY A 80 -24.41 -1.62 6.99
N ASP A 81 -24.17 -2.31 5.88
CA ASP A 81 -23.01 -2.10 5.03
C ASP A 81 -23.12 -0.93 4.03
N VAL A 82 -24.32 -0.34 3.91
CA VAL A 82 -24.56 0.82 3.05
C VAL A 82 -25.23 1.90 3.89
N VAL A 83 -24.48 2.94 4.26
CA VAL A 83 -24.91 3.96 5.22
C VAL A 83 -24.93 5.34 4.56
N HIS A 84 -26.07 6.03 4.60
CA HIS A 84 -26.19 7.39 4.09
C HIS A 84 -25.81 8.43 5.14
N LEU A 85 -24.96 9.38 4.77
CA LEU A 85 -24.54 10.51 5.58
C LEU A 85 -24.94 11.82 4.87
N ARG A 86 -25.83 12.58 5.49
CA ARG A 86 -26.15 13.93 5.02
C ARG A 86 -25.29 14.95 5.74
N MET A 87 -24.33 15.55 5.02
CA MET A 87 -23.40 16.58 5.51
C MET A 87 -23.44 17.76 4.55
N TRP A 88 -24.33 18.72 4.80
CA TRP A 88 -24.54 19.82 3.86
C TRP A 88 -23.22 20.47 3.37
N PRO A 89 -23.03 20.65 2.06
CA PRO A 89 -23.98 20.36 0.96
C PRO A 89 -23.88 18.91 0.41
N GLU A 90 -23.16 18.02 1.06
CA GLU A 90 -22.86 16.69 0.56
C GLU A 90 -23.87 15.61 1.02
N HIS A 91 -24.17 14.70 0.11
CA HIS A 91 -24.75 13.43 0.41
C HIS A 91 -23.71 12.34 0.19
N ALA A 92 -23.24 11.73 1.27
CA ALA A 92 -22.25 10.65 1.20
C ALA A 92 -22.90 9.29 1.50
N VAL A 93 -22.37 8.25 0.88
CA VAL A 93 -22.72 6.85 1.14
C VAL A 93 -21.47 6.10 1.51
N VAL A 94 -21.43 5.57 2.72
CA VAL A 94 -20.39 4.67 3.20
C VAL A 94 -20.73 3.27 2.73
N VAL A 95 -19.77 2.58 2.10
CA VAL A 95 -19.95 1.22 1.60
C VAL A 95 -18.86 0.34 2.21
N THR A 96 -19.25 -0.72 2.91
CA THR A 96 -18.35 -1.65 3.60
C THR A 96 -18.52 -3.11 3.15
N ASP A 97 -19.47 -3.40 2.28
CA ASP A 97 -19.56 -4.72 1.65
C ASP A 97 -18.50 -4.87 0.54
N PRO A 98 -17.66 -5.91 0.59
CA PRO A 98 -16.58 -6.11 -0.38
C PRO A 98 -17.03 -6.24 -1.83
N GLN A 99 -18.19 -6.84 -2.07
CA GLN A 99 -18.71 -7.03 -3.43
C GLN A 99 -19.20 -5.69 -3.99
N LEU A 100 -19.92 -4.90 -3.19
CA LEU A 100 -20.38 -3.58 -3.59
C LEU A 100 -19.23 -2.59 -3.80
N VAL A 101 -18.20 -2.63 -2.94
CA VAL A 101 -16.99 -1.82 -3.13
C VAL A 101 -16.28 -2.20 -4.43
N ARG A 102 -16.16 -3.50 -4.71
CA ARG A 102 -15.57 -3.98 -5.96
C ARG A 102 -16.42 -3.59 -7.17
N GLU A 103 -17.75 -3.70 -7.08
CA GLU A 103 -18.68 -3.26 -8.12
C GLU A 103 -18.49 -1.77 -8.45
N LEU A 104 -18.42 -0.90 -7.43
CA LEU A 104 -18.15 0.52 -7.61
C LEU A 104 -16.80 0.77 -8.31
N LEU A 105 -15.73 0.14 -7.84
CA LEU A 105 -14.37 0.46 -8.28
C LEU A 105 -13.97 -0.22 -9.60
N VAL A 106 -14.65 -1.30 -9.99
CA VAL A 106 -14.36 -2.06 -11.21
C VAL A 106 -15.44 -1.86 -12.27
N THR A 107 -16.73 -2.08 -11.92
CA THR A 107 -17.80 -2.01 -12.89
C THR A 107 -18.23 -0.57 -13.18
N HIS A 108 -18.34 0.27 -12.14
CA HIS A 108 -18.76 1.66 -12.26
C HIS A 108 -17.62 2.67 -12.29
N HIS A 109 -16.37 2.23 -12.51
CA HIS A 109 -15.18 3.09 -12.44
C HIS A 109 -15.24 4.30 -13.40
N ASP A 110 -15.90 4.17 -14.55
CA ASP A 110 -16.10 5.22 -15.56
C ASP A 110 -17.13 6.29 -15.13
N ALA A 111 -18.02 5.91 -14.21
CA ALA A 111 -19.02 6.80 -13.62
C ALA A 111 -18.49 7.54 -12.38
N LEU A 112 -17.25 7.31 -11.98
CA LEU A 112 -16.67 7.82 -10.74
C LEU A 112 -15.45 8.71 -11.00
N VAL A 113 -15.42 9.85 -10.32
CA VAL A 113 -14.24 10.71 -10.19
C VAL A 113 -13.86 10.83 -8.72
N ARG A 114 -12.65 11.29 -8.43
CA ARG A 114 -12.26 11.61 -7.05
C ARG A 114 -13.05 12.79 -6.52
N TRP A 115 -13.27 12.80 -5.22
CA TRP A 115 -13.91 13.91 -4.54
C TRP A 115 -13.11 15.19 -4.72
N GLU A 116 -13.78 16.27 -5.13
CA GLU A 116 -13.17 17.55 -5.52
C GLU A 116 -12.34 18.16 -4.37
N ARG A 117 -12.81 17.97 -3.14
CA ARG A 117 -12.05 18.39 -1.96
C ARG A 117 -10.77 17.61 -1.79
N GLY A 118 -10.81 16.29 -2.01
CA GLY A 118 -9.62 15.44 -1.98
C GLY A 118 -8.60 15.89 -3.04
N ILE A 119 -9.06 16.18 -4.25
CA ILE A 119 -8.22 16.73 -5.32
C ILE A 119 -7.56 18.03 -4.90
N ARG A 120 -8.31 18.95 -4.25
CA ARG A 120 -7.78 20.25 -3.81
C ARG A 120 -6.74 20.08 -2.71
N VAL A 121 -7.07 19.33 -1.64
CA VAL A 121 -6.19 19.15 -0.47
C VAL A 121 -4.88 18.48 -0.87
N PHE A 122 -4.95 17.40 -1.64
CA PHE A 122 -3.75 16.72 -2.12
C PHE A 122 -3.03 17.51 -3.22
N GLY A 123 -3.76 18.23 -4.08
CA GLY A 123 -3.18 19.03 -5.16
C GLY A 123 -2.29 20.18 -4.68
N GLU A 124 -2.50 20.71 -3.48
CA GLU A 124 -1.62 21.72 -2.89
C GLU A 124 -0.19 21.20 -2.65
N VAL A 125 -0.01 19.86 -2.55
CA VAL A 125 1.28 19.23 -2.28
C VAL A 125 1.77 18.40 -3.45
N HIS A 126 0.88 17.60 -4.05
CA HIS A 126 1.21 16.67 -5.12
C HIS A 126 1.12 17.29 -6.53
N GLY A 127 0.75 18.57 -6.63
CA GLY A 127 0.50 19.22 -7.93
C GLY A 127 -0.58 18.48 -8.73
N HIS A 128 -0.41 18.44 -10.05
CA HIS A 128 -1.32 17.74 -10.98
C HIS A 128 -0.82 16.34 -11.37
N SER A 129 -0.46 15.53 -10.37
CA SER A 129 0.09 14.19 -10.58
C SER A 129 -0.96 13.12 -10.89
N VAL A 130 -0.51 11.92 -11.23
CA VAL A 130 -1.34 10.73 -11.44
C VAL A 130 -2.26 10.40 -10.26
N LEU A 131 -1.87 10.82 -9.05
CA LEU A 131 -2.67 10.60 -7.84
C LEU A 131 -4.02 11.28 -7.92
N ILE A 132 -4.09 12.52 -8.45
CA ILE A 132 -5.29 13.35 -8.45
C ILE A 132 -5.84 13.63 -9.84
N ALA A 133 -5.09 13.37 -10.91
CA ALA A 133 -5.55 13.56 -12.27
C ALA A 133 -6.80 12.71 -12.59
N GLU A 134 -7.66 13.22 -13.45
CA GLU A 134 -8.89 12.57 -13.87
C GLU A 134 -8.98 12.43 -15.41
N GLY A 135 -9.88 11.59 -15.88
CA GLY A 135 -10.19 11.41 -17.30
C GLY A 135 -9.00 11.00 -18.16
N GLY A 136 -8.79 11.68 -19.31
CA GLY A 136 -7.70 11.45 -20.25
C GLY A 136 -6.33 11.68 -19.62
N ALA A 137 -6.16 12.81 -18.93
CA ALA A 137 -4.91 13.18 -18.27
C ALA A 137 -4.41 12.09 -17.29
N TRP A 138 -5.34 11.49 -16.53
CA TRP A 138 -4.99 10.37 -15.67
C TRP A 138 -4.54 9.14 -16.47
N ARG A 139 -5.23 8.78 -17.53
CA ARG A 139 -4.86 7.61 -18.35
C ARG A 139 -3.47 7.77 -18.94
N ASP A 140 -3.17 8.94 -19.48
CA ASP A 140 -1.88 9.25 -20.12
C ASP A 140 -0.74 9.16 -19.09
N LYS A 141 -0.92 9.78 -17.91
CA LYS A 141 0.04 9.72 -16.81
C LYS A 141 0.21 8.29 -16.30
N ARG A 142 -0.89 7.58 -16.07
CA ARG A 142 -0.86 6.17 -15.64
C ARG A 142 -0.10 5.29 -16.61
N HIS A 143 -0.37 5.44 -17.91
CA HIS A 143 0.30 4.67 -18.96
C HIS A 143 1.81 4.96 -19.00
N ALA A 144 2.19 6.22 -18.88
CA ALA A 144 3.60 6.62 -18.89
C ALA A 144 4.39 6.11 -17.67
N LEU A 145 3.78 6.11 -16.48
CA LEU A 145 4.43 5.70 -15.23
C LEU A 145 4.46 4.19 -15.06
N GLN A 146 3.40 3.48 -15.48
CA GLN A 146 3.19 2.06 -15.20
C GLN A 146 4.39 1.15 -15.51
N PRO A 147 5.13 1.30 -16.64
CA PRO A 147 6.28 0.44 -16.95
C PRO A 147 7.36 0.43 -15.86
N GLY A 148 7.58 1.57 -15.17
CA GLY A 148 8.55 1.68 -14.09
C GLY A 148 8.17 0.94 -12.80
N PHE A 149 6.89 0.60 -12.63
CA PHE A 149 6.36 -0.08 -11.45
C PHE A 149 5.92 -1.52 -11.72
N MET A 150 6.14 -2.03 -12.92
CA MET A 150 5.85 -3.43 -13.25
C MET A 150 6.80 -4.37 -12.50
N PRO A 151 6.39 -5.61 -12.20
CA PRO A 151 7.20 -6.57 -11.42
C PRO A 151 8.63 -6.74 -11.93
N ARG A 152 8.83 -6.77 -13.26
CA ARG A 152 10.15 -6.91 -13.88
C ARG A 152 11.07 -5.71 -13.58
N ALA A 153 10.53 -4.48 -13.66
CA ALA A 153 11.30 -3.28 -13.35
C ALA A 153 11.64 -3.22 -11.84
N VAL A 154 10.66 -3.54 -10.99
CA VAL A 154 10.82 -3.55 -9.54
C VAL A 154 11.87 -4.57 -9.06
N GLN A 155 11.99 -5.73 -9.72
CA GLN A 155 13.04 -6.70 -9.43
C GLN A 155 14.46 -6.12 -9.55
N GLY A 156 14.64 -5.16 -10.45
CA GLY A 156 15.90 -4.43 -10.63
C GLY A 156 16.29 -3.57 -9.41
N PHE A 157 15.32 -3.16 -8.59
CA PHE A 157 15.58 -2.34 -7.40
C PHE A 157 15.96 -3.16 -6.15
N VAL A 158 15.82 -4.49 -6.16
CA VAL A 158 16.13 -5.33 -4.99
C VAL A 158 17.54 -5.12 -4.47
N PRO A 159 18.61 -5.06 -5.30
CA PRO A 159 19.95 -4.78 -4.81
C PRO A 159 20.08 -3.40 -4.15
N THR A 160 19.48 -2.37 -4.73
CA THR A 160 19.48 -0.99 -4.18
C THR A 160 18.77 -0.94 -2.83
N ILE A 161 17.60 -1.59 -2.71
CA ILE A 161 16.84 -1.68 -1.46
C ILE A 161 17.68 -2.43 -0.40
N ALA A 162 18.30 -3.55 -0.77
CA ALA A 162 19.12 -4.33 0.14
C ALA A 162 20.35 -3.56 0.60
N ALA A 163 21.00 -2.80 -0.30
CA ALA A 163 22.13 -1.96 0.05
C ALA A 163 21.74 -0.83 1.04
N ALA A 164 20.63 -0.13 0.78
CA ALA A 164 20.10 0.88 1.69
C ALA A 164 19.75 0.30 3.07
N ALA A 165 19.03 -0.82 3.10
CA ALA A 165 18.70 -1.51 4.34
C ALA A 165 19.95 -1.98 5.10
N GLY A 166 20.92 -2.56 4.39
CA GLY A 166 22.20 -2.98 4.99
C GLY A 166 22.97 -1.83 5.62
N HIS A 167 23.05 -0.70 4.91
CA HIS A 167 23.69 0.52 5.41
C HIS A 167 23.00 1.07 6.66
N ALA A 168 21.70 1.22 6.63
CA ALA A 168 20.90 1.74 7.75
C ALA A 168 21.00 0.82 8.98
N LEU A 169 20.76 -0.48 8.81
CA LEU A 169 20.80 -1.46 9.90
C LEU A 169 22.20 -1.63 10.50
N ALA A 170 23.26 -1.34 9.75
CA ALA A 170 24.62 -1.34 10.26
C ALA A 170 24.90 -0.22 11.29
N GLN A 171 24.12 0.85 11.23
CA GLN A 171 24.24 2.00 12.15
C GLN A 171 23.37 1.83 13.42
N TRP A 172 22.50 0.83 13.47
CA TRP A 172 21.69 0.58 14.65
C TRP A 172 22.55 -0.02 15.78
N PRO A 173 22.29 0.34 17.05
CA PRO A 173 23.03 -0.22 18.17
C PRO A 173 22.74 -1.72 18.32
N ALA A 174 23.72 -2.48 18.77
CA ALA A 174 23.56 -3.91 19.01
C ALA A 174 22.46 -4.23 20.05
N HIS A 175 22.22 -3.32 20.99
CA HIS A 175 21.17 -3.44 21.99
C HIS A 175 20.65 -2.05 22.37
N ASP A 176 19.32 -1.89 22.35
CA ASP A 176 18.62 -0.74 22.91
C ASP A 176 17.25 -1.18 23.40
N PRO A 177 16.88 -1.00 24.68
CA PRO A 177 15.59 -1.41 25.22
C PRO A 177 14.42 -0.52 24.73
N ARG A 178 14.69 0.66 24.11
CA ARG A 178 13.69 1.64 23.65
C ARG A 178 14.11 2.36 22.36
N TRP A 179 14.58 1.60 21.39
CA TRP A 179 14.99 2.13 20.07
C TRP A 179 13.81 2.82 19.38
N PRO A 180 14.00 4.02 18.79
CA PRO A 180 12.96 4.76 18.09
C PRO A 180 12.66 4.15 16.71
N ILE A 181 12.01 2.96 16.73
CA ILE A 181 11.82 2.12 15.55
C ILE A 181 11.04 2.83 14.44
N GLU A 182 10.04 3.64 14.77
CA GLU A 182 9.25 4.39 13.80
C GLU A 182 10.11 5.39 13.01
N SER A 183 10.92 6.18 13.71
CA SER A 183 11.82 7.14 13.06
C SER A 183 12.86 6.42 12.20
N ALA A 184 13.46 5.37 12.73
CA ALA A 184 14.49 4.59 12.02
C ALA A 184 13.94 3.96 10.72
N LEU A 185 12.73 3.41 10.75
CA LEU A 185 12.07 2.84 9.57
C LEU A 185 11.59 3.93 8.60
N THR A 186 11.19 5.11 9.10
CA THR A 186 10.81 6.25 8.26
C THR A 186 12.01 6.76 7.47
N SER A 187 13.15 6.96 8.13
CA SER A 187 14.38 7.38 7.47
C SER A 187 14.87 6.36 6.44
N LEU A 188 14.79 5.06 6.77
CA LEU A 188 15.15 3.99 5.85
C LEU A 188 14.25 3.97 4.61
N ALA A 189 12.92 4.03 4.78
CA ALA A 189 11.99 4.05 3.65
C ALA A 189 12.18 5.29 2.76
N MET A 190 12.55 6.43 3.37
CA MET A 190 12.86 7.65 2.64
C MET A 190 14.16 7.50 1.82
N ASP A 191 15.22 6.91 2.38
CA ASP A 191 16.46 6.63 1.66
C ASP A 191 16.23 5.67 0.49
N VAL A 192 15.44 4.61 0.71
CA VAL A 192 15.09 3.65 -0.35
C VAL A 192 14.35 4.33 -1.51
N ILE A 193 13.35 5.17 -1.22
CA ILE A 193 12.57 5.82 -2.30
C ILE A 193 13.45 6.79 -3.10
N VAL A 194 14.35 7.52 -2.45
CA VAL A 194 15.28 8.43 -3.14
C VAL A 194 16.26 7.66 -4.02
N ARG A 195 16.85 6.59 -3.51
CA ARG A 195 17.77 5.74 -4.30
C ARG A 195 17.07 5.07 -5.48
N THR A 196 15.84 4.61 -5.31
CA THR A 196 15.12 3.89 -6.37
C THR A 196 14.49 4.82 -7.40
N MET A 197 14.08 6.03 -6.99
CA MET A 197 13.38 6.97 -7.86
C MET A 197 14.31 8.01 -8.50
N PHE A 198 15.41 8.37 -7.81
CA PHE A 198 16.33 9.42 -8.25
C PHE A 198 17.79 8.97 -8.41
N SER A 199 18.10 7.70 -8.06
CA SER A 199 19.48 7.17 -8.05
C SER A 199 20.46 8.04 -7.25
N ASP A 200 19.98 8.59 -6.13
CA ASP A 200 20.72 9.51 -5.26
C ASP A 200 20.51 9.18 -3.79
N VAL A 201 21.15 9.93 -2.90
CA VAL A 201 21.00 9.86 -1.44
C VAL A 201 20.52 11.21 -0.91
N ILE A 202 19.65 11.22 0.10
CA ILE A 202 19.16 12.49 0.69
C ILE A 202 20.27 13.19 1.53
N GLY A 203 21.18 12.43 2.12
CA GLY A 203 22.22 13.00 2.99
C GLY A 203 21.62 13.71 4.23
N ASP A 204 22.15 14.89 4.54
CA ASP A 204 21.80 15.67 5.73
C ASP A 204 20.37 16.26 5.69
N ASP A 205 19.74 16.33 4.52
CA ASP A 205 18.37 16.87 4.34
C ASP A 205 17.27 15.93 4.89
N THR A 206 17.61 14.69 5.31
CA THR A 206 16.62 13.68 5.74
C THR A 206 15.73 14.18 6.88
N ARG A 207 16.29 14.82 7.91
CA ARG A 207 15.52 15.30 9.07
C ARG A 207 14.55 16.43 8.69
N ASP A 208 15.00 17.34 7.85
CA ASP A 208 14.16 18.46 7.41
C ASP A 208 13.03 17.98 6.50
N ALA A 209 13.31 17.01 5.62
CA ALA A 209 12.32 16.37 4.78
C ALA A 209 11.28 15.62 5.62
N GLU A 210 11.67 14.82 6.63
CA GLU A 210 10.73 14.14 7.53
C GLU A 210 9.85 15.13 8.30
N ALA A 211 10.42 16.20 8.84
CA ALA A 211 9.67 17.25 9.56
C ALA A 211 8.68 17.96 8.63
N ALA A 212 9.08 18.22 7.38
CA ALA A 212 8.24 18.82 6.36
C ALA A 212 7.08 17.89 5.98
N VAL A 213 7.33 16.61 5.73
CA VAL A 213 6.30 15.62 5.43
C VAL A 213 5.27 15.53 6.56
N ARG A 214 5.71 15.38 7.80
CA ARG A 214 4.80 15.36 8.97
C ARG A 214 3.92 16.61 9.04
N THR A 215 4.49 17.78 8.79
CA THR A 215 3.77 19.04 8.81
C THR A 215 2.71 19.12 7.71
N VAL A 216 3.06 18.73 6.49
CA VAL A 216 2.16 18.76 5.34
C VAL A 216 1.03 17.73 5.51
N SER A 217 1.34 16.51 5.96
CA SER A 217 0.35 15.45 6.19
C SER A 217 -0.64 15.83 7.28
N ALA A 218 -0.17 16.40 8.40
CA ALA A 218 -1.04 16.88 9.48
C ALA A 218 -1.98 18.00 9.01
N ALA A 219 -1.47 18.96 8.23
CA ALA A 219 -2.28 20.03 7.67
C ALA A 219 -3.31 19.50 6.67
N ALA A 220 -2.93 18.59 5.77
CA ALA A 220 -3.83 17.96 4.82
C ALA A 220 -4.95 17.19 5.54
N ASN A 221 -4.60 16.39 6.56
CA ASN A 221 -5.59 15.65 7.35
C ASN A 221 -6.61 16.59 8.01
N ALA A 222 -6.16 17.69 8.64
CA ALA A 222 -7.05 18.69 9.26
C ALA A 222 -7.98 19.35 8.22
N GLU A 223 -7.49 19.66 7.03
CA GLU A 223 -8.24 20.30 5.96
C GLU A 223 -9.38 19.44 5.41
N PHE A 224 -9.30 18.12 5.49
CA PHE A 224 -10.39 17.23 5.06
C PHE A 224 -11.69 17.43 5.87
N TYR A 225 -11.59 17.80 7.14
CA TYR A 225 -12.74 17.94 8.04
C TYR A 225 -13.25 19.37 8.17
N GLN A 226 -12.61 20.33 7.51
CA GLN A 226 -13.07 21.73 7.53
C GLN A 226 -14.17 21.94 6.48
N PRO A 227 -15.30 22.57 6.79
CA PRO A 227 -16.38 22.77 5.82
C PRO A 227 -16.02 23.79 4.72
N TRP A 228 -15.02 24.62 4.94
CA TRP A 228 -14.48 25.62 3.99
C TRP A 228 -12.96 25.61 3.96
N SER A 229 -12.37 26.16 2.92
CA SER A 229 -10.92 26.37 2.85
C SER A 229 -10.54 27.62 3.66
N ALA A 230 -9.58 27.47 4.57
CA ALA A 230 -9.07 28.59 5.33
C ALA A 230 -8.25 29.54 4.42
N PRO A 231 -8.23 30.87 4.70
CA PRO A 231 -7.38 31.80 3.99
C PRO A 231 -5.88 31.50 4.15
N ASP A 232 -5.07 31.83 3.14
CA ASP A 232 -3.63 31.47 3.11
C ASP A 232 -2.79 32.20 4.17
N TRP A 233 -3.28 33.34 4.71
CA TRP A 233 -2.60 34.05 5.79
C TRP A 233 -2.68 33.35 7.16
N MET A 234 -3.52 32.36 7.34
CA MET A 234 -3.65 31.60 8.59
C MET A 234 -2.31 30.93 8.98
N PRO A 235 -1.93 30.92 10.27
CA PRO A 235 -0.62 30.44 10.71
C PRO A 235 -0.29 29.01 10.27
N TRP A 236 -1.27 28.11 10.30
CA TRP A 236 -1.06 26.73 9.85
C TRP A 236 -0.87 26.62 8.34
N LYS A 237 -1.52 27.46 7.52
CA LYS A 237 -1.31 27.53 6.07
C LYS A 237 0.10 28.02 5.75
N ARG A 238 0.59 29.04 6.46
CA ARG A 238 1.99 29.50 6.33
C ARG A 238 3.00 28.42 6.72
N ARG A 239 2.69 27.66 7.79
CA ARG A 239 3.54 26.52 8.21
C ARG A 239 3.57 25.42 7.15
N LYS A 240 2.40 25.06 6.60
CA LYS A 240 2.27 24.13 5.49
C LYS A 240 3.07 24.61 4.26
N ALA A 241 2.94 25.88 3.88
CA ALA A 241 3.65 26.45 2.74
C ALA A 241 5.17 26.40 2.91
N ARG A 242 5.71 26.69 4.11
CA ARG A 242 7.15 26.56 4.40
C ARG A 242 7.62 25.10 4.28
N ALA A 243 6.86 24.16 4.85
CA ALA A 243 7.17 22.75 4.75
C ALA A 243 7.11 22.25 3.29
N SER A 244 6.12 22.69 2.52
CA SER A 244 6.03 22.38 1.08
C SER A 244 7.21 22.98 0.30
N ALA A 245 7.71 24.17 0.67
CA ALA A 245 8.88 24.76 0.03
C ALA A 245 10.16 23.92 0.25
N VAL A 246 10.33 23.32 1.44
CA VAL A 246 11.43 22.41 1.71
C VAL A 246 11.37 21.19 0.77
N LEU A 247 10.18 20.57 0.66
CA LEU A 247 9.99 19.40 -0.20
C LEU A 247 10.16 19.73 -1.69
N ASN A 248 9.61 20.88 -2.14
CA ASN A 248 9.82 21.35 -3.51
C ASN A 248 11.28 21.56 -3.81
N GLY A 249 12.03 22.22 -2.91
CA GLY A 249 13.47 22.44 -3.06
C GLY A 249 14.27 21.15 -3.17
N LEU A 250 13.86 20.09 -2.45
CA LEU A 250 14.48 18.77 -2.56
C LEU A 250 14.28 18.18 -3.97
N ILE A 251 13.04 18.18 -4.46
CA ILE A 251 12.74 17.63 -5.80
C ILE A 251 13.38 18.50 -6.90
N ASP A 252 13.35 19.82 -6.76
CA ASP A 252 13.96 20.74 -7.74
C ASP A 252 15.47 20.53 -7.84
N ARG A 253 16.19 20.31 -6.72
CA ARG A 253 17.62 19.99 -6.75
C ARG A 253 17.90 18.71 -7.53
N GLN A 254 17.11 17.64 -7.31
CA GLN A 254 17.25 16.38 -8.04
C GLN A 254 17.02 16.56 -9.55
N LEU A 255 16.01 17.36 -9.89
CA LEU A 255 15.66 17.64 -11.28
C LEU A 255 16.76 18.44 -11.99
N HIS A 256 17.26 19.52 -11.37
CA HIS A 256 18.32 20.36 -11.97
C HIS A 256 19.62 19.58 -12.09
N ALA A 257 20.05 18.88 -11.03
CA ALA A 257 21.27 18.06 -11.09
C ALA A 257 21.23 17.01 -12.22
N ARG A 258 20.03 16.45 -12.52
CA ARG A 258 19.88 15.50 -13.63
C ARG A 258 19.89 16.19 -14.99
N LEU A 259 19.36 17.40 -15.10
CA LEU A 259 19.34 18.17 -16.35
C LEU A 259 20.73 18.72 -16.72
N ASP A 260 21.61 18.92 -15.72
CA ASP A 260 22.98 19.42 -15.93
C ASP A 260 23.93 18.37 -16.53
N VAL A 261 23.51 17.09 -16.59
CA VAL A 261 24.30 16.02 -17.19
C VAL A 261 23.68 15.54 -18.52
N PRO A 262 24.50 15.03 -19.48
CA PRO A 262 24.01 14.51 -20.75
C PRO A 262 23.07 13.31 -20.55
N ASP A 263 22.08 13.14 -21.44
CA ASP A 263 21.09 12.04 -21.38
C ASP A 263 21.71 10.65 -21.39
N SER A 264 22.86 10.51 -22.06
CA SER A 264 23.61 9.25 -22.13
C SER A 264 24.16 8.80 -20.76
N ALA A 265 24.31 9.74 -19.82
CA ALA A 265 24.76 9.50 -18.46
C ALA A 265 23.59 9.27 -17.48
N TRP A 266 22.35 9.40 -17.92
CA TRP A 266 21.19 9.24 -17.02
C TRP A 266 20.98 7.78 -16.63
N PRO A 267 20.86 7.46 -15.33
CA PRO A 267 20.52 6.12 -14.86
C PRO A 267 19.10 5.73 -15.28
N ASP A 268 18.77 4.44 -15.20
CA ASP A 268 17.42 3.95 -15.50
C ASP A 268 16.52 4.02 -14.26
N ASP A 269 16.16 5.23 -13.86
CA ASP A 269 15.27 5.54 -12.73
C ASP A 269 14.01 6.28 -13.18
N LEU A 270 13.11 6.57 -12.22
CA LEU A 270 11.84 7.25 -12.51
C LEU A 270 12.08 8.66 -13.06
N LEU A 271 12.98 9.44 -12.44
CA LEU A 271 13.29 10.81 -12.86
C LEU A 271 13.76 10.86 -14.30
N SER A 272 14.72 10.00 -14.66
CA SER A 272 15.24 9.91 -16.03
C SER A 272 14.19 9.53 -17.04
N ARG A 273 13.30 8.60 -16.68
CA ARG A 273 12.16 8.21 -17.56
C ARG A 273 11.22 9.38 -17.80
N LEU A 274 10.86 10.13 -16.76
CA LEU A 274 9.99 11.30 -16.87
C LEU A 274 10.65 12.44 -17.66
N LEU A 275 11.95 12.67 -17.48
CA LEU A 275 12.69 13.66 -18.24
C LEU A 275 12.82 13.28 -19.74
N ARG A 276 12.95 11.99 -20.06
CA ARG A 276 12.89 11.54 -21.47
C ARG A 276 11.52 11.82 -22.10
N LEU A 277 10.41 11.67 -21.34
CA LEU A 277 9.08 12.05 -21.80
C LEU A 277 8.97 13.56 -22.01
N HIS A 278 9.53 14.38 -21.11
CA HIS A 278 9.61 15.83 -21.27
C HIS A 278 10.35 16.20 -22.55
N ARG A 279 11.53 15.62 -22.83
CA ARG A 279 12.30 15.89 -24.04
C ARG A 279 11.57 15.45 -25.31
N ALA A 280 10.85 14.33 -25.27
CA ALA A 280 10.05 13.85 -26.38
C ALA A 280 8.87 14.78 -26.68
N ASN A 281 8.21 15.34 -25.66
CA ASN A 281 7.06 16.23 -25.80
C ASN A 281 6.87 17.14 -24.59
N ALA A 282 7.58 18.28 -24.54
CA ALA A 282 7.52 19.25 -23.46
C ALA A 282 6.13 19.90 -23.28
N ARG A 283 5.28 19.89 -24.34
CA ARG A 283 3.90 20.43 -24.24
C ARG A 283 3.02 19.49 -23.39
N THR A 284 3.11 18.19 -23.59
CA THR A 284 2.35 17.18 -22.84
C THR A 284 2.97 16.92 -21.46
N TRP A 285 4.30 16.93 -21.40
CA TRP A 285 5.10 16.69 -20.20
C TRP A 285 5.98 17.90 -19.85
N PRO A 286 5.43 19.05 -19.44
CA PRO A 286 6.25 20.17 -18.99
C PRO A 286 7.04 19.78 -17.74
N LEU A 287 8.17 20.44 -17.45
CA LEU A 287 9.01 20.16 -16.25
C LEU A 287 8.19 20.17 -14.96
N ARG A 288 7.18 21.04 -14.87
CA ARG A 288 6.25 21.03 -13.72
C ARG A 288 5.51 19.70 -13.57
N ALA A 289 5.10 19.05 -14.66
CA ALA A 289 4.47 17.73 -14.58
C ALA A 289 5.46 16.66 -14.12
N VAL A 290 6.73 16.72 -14.56
CA VAL A 290 7.79 15.84 -14.05
C VAL A 290 7.99 16.04 -12.55
N HIS A 291 8.10 17.27 -12.10
CA HIS A 291 8.20 17.62 -10.67
C HIS A 291 7.02 17.05 -9.86
N ASP A 292 5.78 17.24 -10.31
CA ASP A 292 4.58 16.80 -9.60
C ASP A 292 4.53 15.25 -9.47
N GLU A 293 4.95 14.50 -10.50
CA GLU A 293 5.05 13.04 -10.42
C GLU A 293 6.16 12.59 -9.47
N CYS A 294 7.33 13.24 -9.51
CA CYS A 294 8.44 12.97 -8.59
C CYS A 294 8.05 13.24 -7.13
N MET A 295 7.40 14.38 -6.85
CA MET A 295 6.87 14.72 -5.54
C MET A 295 5.88 13.67 -5.05
N THR A 296 5.00 13.22 -5.94
CA THR A 296 4.00 12.19 -5.60
C THR A 296 4.65 10.84 -5.33
N ALA A 297 5.62 10.41 -6.15
CA ALA A 297 6.35 9.18 -5.93
C ALA A 297 7.13 9.20 -4.60
N PHE A 298 7.77 10.33 -4.29
CA PHE A 298 8.49 10.54 -3.04
C PHE A 298 7.57 10.45 -1.82
N LEU A 299 6.48 11.23 -1.78
CA LEU A 299 5.57 11.27 -0.63
C LEU A 299 4.79 9.97 -0.45
N ALA A 300 4.17 9.46 -1.52
CA ALA A 300 3.37 8.26 -1.43
C ALA A 300 4.21 6.99 -1.20
N GLY A 301 5.44 6.96 -1.70
CA GLY A 301 6.32 5.81 -1.60
C GLY A 301 6.88 5.59 -0.19
N HIS A 302 7.46 6.62 0.44
CA HIS A 302 8.10 6.41 1.73
C HIS A 302 7.11 6.37 2.90
N GLU A 303 6.10 7.26 2.93
CA GLU A 303 5.22 7.41 4.10
C GLU A 303 4.36 6.16 4.35
N THR A 304 3.81 5.57 3.29
CA THR A 304 2.98 4.36 3.40
C THR A 304 3.79 3.13 3.76
N THR A 305 4.97 2.97 3.17
CA THR A 305 5.90 1.87 3.48
C THR A 305 6.41 1.96 4.91
N ALA A 306 6.84 3.15 5.35
CA ALA A 306 7.27 3.39 6.72
C ALA A 306 6.18 3.08 7.75
N ALA A 307 4.94 3.54 7.50
CA ALA A 307 3.80 3.25 8.38
C ALA A 307 3.53 1.74 8.48
N THR A 308 3.54 1.03 7.36
CA THR A 308 3.34 -0.43 7.33
C THR A 308 4.45 -1.16 8.06
N LEU A 309 5.73 -0.83 7.81
CA LEU A 309 6.88 -1.44 8.50
C LEU A 309 6.88 -1.14 10.01
N THR A 310 6.43 0.04 10.41
CA THR A 310 6.26 0.41 11.83
C THR A 310 5.24 -0.50 12.52
N TRP A 311 4.08 -0.69 11.92
CA TRP A 311 3.06 -1.60 12.43
C TRP A 311 3.49 -3.06 12.35
N TRP A 312 4.21 -3.45 11.29
CA TRP A 312 4.78 -4.79 11.20
C TRP A 312 5.78 -5.06 12.33
N ALA A 313 6.67 -4.11 12.62
CA ALA A 313 7.62 -4.25 13.73
C ALA A 313 6.89 -4.39 15.08
N TRP A 314 5.80 -3.63 15.30
CA TRP A 314 4.93 -3.79 16.46
C TRP A 314 4.29 -5.19 16.51
N CYS A 315 3.72 -5.67 15.40
CA CYS A 315 3.11 -6.99 15.32
C CYS A 315 4.13 -8.09 15.62
N MET A 316 5.33 -8.00 15.06
CA MET A 316 6.39 -8.98 15.29
C MET A 316 6.89 -8.97 16.75
N ALA A 317 7.10 -7.78 17.33
CA ALA A 317 7.51 -7.65 18.72
C ALA A 317 6.45 -8.17 19.71
N SER A 318 5.16 -8.02 19.36
CA SER A 318 4.02 -8.46 20.17
C SER A 318 3.69 -9.94 19.99
N ASN A 319 4.22 -10.60 18.95
CA ASN A 319 3.97 -12.00 18.61
C ASN A 319 5.30 -12.76 18.44
N PRO A 320 6.01 -13.09 19.53
CA PRO A 320 7.35 -13.69 19.44
C PRO A 320 7.39 -15.01 18.64
N ALA A 321 6.31 -15.81 18.69
CA ALA A 321 6.23 -17.06 17.92
C ALA A 321 6.22 -16.80 16.41
N ALA A 322 5.43 -15.81 15.94
CA ALA A 322 5.41 -15.41 14.54
C ALA A 322 6.75 -14.81 14.12
N GLN A 323 7.38 -14.02 14.99
CA GLN A 323 8.72 -13.48 14.74
C GLN A 323 9.77 -14.59 14.58
N ALA A 324 9.74 -15.60 15.47
CA ALA A 324 10.65 -16.75 15.39
C ALA A 324 10.44 -17.54 14.09
N ALA A 325 9.20 -17.87 13.75
CA ALA A 325 8.87 -18.62 12.53
C ALA A 325 9.32 -17.88 11.25
N ALA A 326 9.11 -16.56 11.20
CA ALA A 326 9.57 -15.74 10.07
C ALA A 326 11.09 -15.66 10.00
N ARG A 327 11.79 -15.60 11.15
CA ARG A 327 13.26 -15.63 11.22
C ARG A 327 13.81 -16.96 10.73
N ASP A 328 13.24 -18.08 11.16
CA ASP A 328 13.64 -19.41 10.75
C ASP A 328 13.49 -19.61 9.23
N GLU A 329 12.43 -19.08 8.64
CA GLU A 329 12.27 -19.06 7.19
C GLU A 329 13.36 -18.22 6.52
N VAL A 330 13.59 -17.01 7.01
CA VAL A 330 14.60 -16.06 6.49
C VAL A 330 16.00 -16.71 6.55
N GLU A 331 16.36 -17.32 7.67
CA GLU A 331 17.67 -18.00 7.81
C GLU A 331 17.80 -19.17 6.85
N ARG A 332 16.79 -20.03 6.77
CA ARG A 332 16.77 -21.19 5.88
C ARG A 332 16.88 -20.80 4.40
N VAL A 333 16.21 -19.70 3.99
CA VAL A 333 16.18 -19.25 2.59
C VAL A 333 17.41 -18.44 2.22
N LEU A 334 17.90 -17.58 3.10
CA LEU A 334 18.92 -16.60 2.81
C LEU A 334 20.31 -17.01 3.33
N GLY A 335 20.40 -17.77 4.43
CA GLY A 335 21.65 -18.18 5.06
C GLY A 335 22.58 -17.01 5.34
N GLY A 336 22.08 -15.95 5.99
CA GLY A 336 22.83 -14.73 6.32
C GLY A 336 23.14 -13.80 5.12
N ARG A 337 22.64 -14.11 3.91
CA ARG A 337 22.85 -13.26 2.72
C ARG A 337 21.70 -12.29 2.52
N ALA A 338 21.94 -11.18 1.83
CA ALA A 338 20.90 -10.25 1.45
C ALA A 338 19.87 -10.89 0.49
N PRO A 339 18.59 -10.53 0.59
CA PRO A 339 17.56 -10.96 -0.36
C PRO A 339 17.92 -10.56 -1.80
N THR A 340 17.52 -11.41 -2.74
CA THR A 340 17.65 -11.18 -4.18
C THR A 340 16.29 -11.27 -4.84
N ALA A 341 16.17 -10.85 -6.10
CA ALA A 341 14.95 -11.03 -6.89
C ALA A 341 14.49 -12.50 -6.97
N ARG A 342 15.43 -13.45 -6.87
CA ARG A 342 15.14 -14.91 -6.90
C ARG A 342 14.72 -15.45 -5.53
N THR A 343 15.34 -14.97 -4.44
CA THR A 343 15.07 -15.50 -3.09
C THR A 343 13.86 -14.85 -2.44
N ARG A 344 13.54 -13.59 -2.77
CA ARG A 344 12.39 -12.87 -2.21
C ARG A 344 11.06 -13.65 -2.32
N PRO A 345 10.68 -14.24 -3.48
CA PRO A 345 9.42 -15.00 -3.58
C PRO A 345 9.37 -16.28 -2.72
N LEU A 346 10.50 -16.73 -2.19
CA LEU A 346 10.60 -17.90 -1.31
C LEU A 346 10.33 -17.57 0.16
N LEU A 347 10.28 -16.29 0.52
CA LEU A 347 9.96 -15.79 1.86
C LEU A 347 8.43 -15.69 2.03
N ARG A 348 7.76 -16.82 2.06
CA ARG A 348 6.30 -16.91 2.03
C ARG A 348 5.68 -16.47 3.36
N TYR A 349 6.15 -17.07 4.46
CA TYR A 349 5.62 -16.73 5.79
C TYR A 349 5.92 -15.28 6.17
N LEU A 350 7.11 -14.79 5.86
CA LEU A 350 7.43 -13.37 6.03
C LEU A 350 6.46 -12.47 5.24
N THR A 351 6.12 -12.86 4.01
CA THR A 351 5.13 -12.11 3.20
C THR A 351 3.76 -12.15 3.86
N GLN A 352 3.32 -13.30 4.37
CA GLN A 352 2.06 -13.44 5.11
C GLN A 352 2.02 -12.54 6.36
N THR A 353 3.15 -12.35 7.07
CA THR A 353 3.22 -11.41 8.21
C THR A 353 2.99 -9.96 7.78
N LEU A 354 3.49 -9.56 6.61
CA LEU A 354 3.26 -8.23 6.03
C LEU A 354 1.81 -8.07 5.55
N GLU A 355 1.24 -9.10 4.94
CA GLU A 355 -0.16 -9.09 4.49
C GLU A 355 -1.13 -8.98 5.67
N GLU A 356 -0.89 -9.73 6.75
CA GLU A 356 -1.69 -9.64 7.99
C GLU A 356 -1.52 -8.27 8.67
N THR A 357 -0.33 -7.69 8.61
CA THR A 357 -0.12 -6.30 9.07
C THR A 357 -0.93 -5.31 8.25
N LEU A 358 -0.91 -5.42 6.92
CA LEU A 358 -1.69 -4.57 6.01
C LEU A 358 -3.20 -4.76 6.19
N ARG A 359 -3.64 -5.93 6.64
CA ARG A 359 -5.03 -6.18 7.02
C ARG A 359 -5.41 -5.43 8.30
N LEU A 360 -4.63 -5.61 9.38
CA LEU A 360 -4.88 -5.00 10.69
C LEU A 360 -4.67 -3.48 10.67
N TYR A 361 -3.63 -3.03 9.97
CA TYR A 361 -3.17 -1.64 9.95
C TYR A 361 -2.91 -1.18 8.50
N PRO A 362 -3.94 -1.12 7.64
CA PRO A 362 -3.74 -0.65 6.27
C PRO A 362 -3.25 0.80 6.29
N ALA A 363 -2.15 1.08 5.59
CA ALA A 363 -1.59 2.44 5.56
C ALA A 363 -2.62 3.48 5.09
N ALA A 364 -3.52 3.10 4.17
CA ALA A 364 -4.67 3.88 3.76
C ALA A 364 -5.97 3.19 4.23
N PRO A 365 -6.45 3.43 5.47
CA PRO A 365 -7.60 2.74 6.04
C PRO A 365 -8.92 3.10 5.36
N ILE A 366 -8.95 4.21 4.62
CA ILE A 366 -10.06 4.64 3.78
C ILE A 366 -9.52 5.10 2.41
N LEU A 367 -10.14 4.66 1.33
CA LEU A 367 -9.77 5.15 0.00
C LEU A 367 -10.20 6.60 -0.20
N ILE A 368 -9.47 7.33 -1.06
CA ILE A 368 -9.92 8.65 -1.50
C ILE A 368 -11.36 8.52 -2.01
N SER A 369 -12.28 9.30 -1.44
CA SER A 369 -13.70 9.25 -1.76
C SER A 369 -13.98 9.47 -3.25
N ARG A 370 -15.06 8.89 -3.74
CA ARG A 370 -15.48 8.93 -5.15
C ARG A 370 -16.78 9.68 -5.30
N ARG A 371 -16.88 10.54 -6.31
CA ARG A 371 -18.09 11.24 -6.71
C ARG A 371 -18.73 10.57 -7.90
N ALA A 372 -20.02 10.26 -7.83
CA ALA A 372 -20.80 9.78 -8.97
C ALA A 372 -21.04 10.89 -9.99
N LEU A 373 -20.71 10.63 -11.25
CA LEU A 373 -21.02 11.53 -12.39
C LEU A 373 -22.45 11.33 -12.91
N ARG A 374 -23.00 10.14 -12.74
CA ARG A 374 -24.34 9.74 -13.15
C ARG A 374 -24.99 8.89 -12.05
N PRO A 375 -26.30 8.65 -12.09
CA PRO A 375 -26.94 7.74 -11.14
C PRO A 375 -26.30 6.34 -11.19
N ILE A 376 -26.15 5.72 -10.01
CA ILE A 376 -25.58 4.38 -9.84
C ILE A 376 -26.54 3.51 -9.07
N ALA A 377 -26.88 2.34 -9.61
CA ALA A 377 -27.57 1.28 -8.89
C ALA A 377 -26.53 0.48 -8.10
N LEU A 378 -26.71 0.36 -6.79
CA LEU A 378 -25.75 -0.32 -5.91
C LEU A 378 -26.49 -0.96 -4.72
N GLY A 379 -26.34 -2.26 -4.52
CA GLY A 379 -26.93 -2.97 -3.37
C GLY A 379 -28.43 -2.77 -3.22
N GLY A 380 -29.18 -2.68 -4.33
CA GLY A 380 -30.60 -2.41 -4.36
C GLY A 380 -31.00 -0.93 -4.27
N TRP A 381 -30.07 0.00 -4.11
CA TRP A 381 -30.33 1.44 -4.02
C TRP A 381 -30.09 2.14 -5.37
N GLN A 382 -30.97 3.08 -5.74
CA GLN A 382 -30.80 3.95 -6.89
C GLN A 382 -30.19 5.29 -6.42
N LEU A 383 -28.86 5.35 -6.36
CA LEU A 383 -28.15 6.50 -5.84
C LEU A 383 -28.01 7.57 -6.93
N PRO A 384 -28.39 8.83 -6.68
CA PRO A 384 -28.36 9.88 -7.70
C PRO A 384 -26.94 10.27 -8.10
N ALA A 385 -26.81 10.97 -9.22
CA ALA A 385 -25.58 11.66 -9.58
C ALA A 385 -25.14 12.58 -8.43
N ARG A 386 -23.83 12.84 -8.31
CA ARG A 386 -23.19 13.61 -7.24
C ARG A 386 -23.15 12.92 -5.87
N THR A 387 -23.64 11.70 -5.71
CA THR A 387 -23.43 10.91 -4.49
C THR A 387 -21.93 10.75 -4.26
N LEU A 388 -21.49 11.03 -3.02
CA LEU A 388 -20.11 10.84 -2.58
C LEU A 388 -19.96 9.48 -1.93
N PHE A 389 -19.13 8.60 -2.47
CA PHE A 389 -18.83 7.29 -1.89
C PHE A 389 -17.62 7.33 -0.98
N MET A 390 -17.76 6.84 0.24
CA MET A 390 -16.70 6.64 1.22
C MET A 390 -16.46 5.15 1.39
N LEU A 391 -15.23 4.70 1.22
CA LEU A 391 -14.86 3.29 1.15
C LEU A 391 -13.82 2.97 2.23
N PRO A 392 -14.24 2.70 3.48
CA PRO A 392 -13.34 2.43 4.59
C PRO A 392 -12.86 0.97 4.54
N LEU A 393 -11.68 0.76 3.95
CA LEU A 393 -11.08 -0.57 3.78
C LEU A 393 -10.85 -1.27 5.11
N GLN A 394 -10.43 -0.54 6.14
CA GLN A 394 -10.17 -1.12 7.45
C GLN A 394 -11.40 -1.82 8.01
N LEU A 395 -12.61 -1.26 7.82
CA LEU A 395 -13.84 -1.90 8.31
C LEU A 395 -14.16 -3.21 7.58
N MET A 396 -13.70 -3.37 6.35
CA MET A 396 -13.82 -4.64 5.63
C MET A 396 -12.76 -5.64 6.11
N HIS A 397 -11.54 -5.17 6.36
CA HIS A 397 -10.44 -5.97 6.89
C HIS A 397 -10.67 -6.43 8.34
N ASP A 398 -11.46 -5.70 9.12
CA ASP A 398 -11.82 -6.03 10.52
C ASP A 398 -13.16 -6.78 10.63
N ASP A 399 -13.73 -7.21 9.52
CA ASP A 399 -15.04 -7.86 9.51
C ASP A 399 -14.93 -9.36 9.85
N PRO A 400 -15.55 -9.82 10.96
CA PRO A 400 -15.50 -11.23 11.35
C PRO A 400 -16.19 -12.17 10.35
N ARG A 401 -17.05 -11.68 9.47
CA ARG A 401 -17.65 -12.47 8.38
C ARG A 401 -16.59 -12.98 7.39
N TRP A 402 -15.53 -12.21 7.19
CA TRP A 402 -14.46 -12.49 6.24
C TRP A 402 -13.17 -12.92 6.93
N PHE A 403 -12.92 -12.39 8.13
CA PHE A 403 -11.71 -12.64 8.93
C PHE A 403 -12.10 -13.06 10.35
N PRO A 404 -12.32 -14.36 10.62
CA PRO A 404 -12.59 -14.84 11.98
C PRO A 404 -11.49 -14.37 12.93
N GLU A 405 -11.85 -13.96 14.17
CA GLU A 405 -10.93 -13.33 15.12
C GLU A 405 -10.18 -12.13 14.51
N PRO A 406 -10.91 -11.08 14.04
CA PRO A 406 -10.34 -10.07 13.15
C PRO A 406 -9.23 -9.23 13.80
N HIS A 407 -9.15 -9.19 15.13
CA HIS A 407 -8.13 -8.42 15.85
C HIS A 407 -6.90 -9.24 16.22
N ALA A 408 -6.91 -10.57 16.01
CA ALA A 408 -5.75 -11.43 16.22
C ALA A 408 -4.78 -11.33 15.04
N PHE A 409 -3.48 -11.21 15.32
CA PHE A 409 -2.43 -11.27 14.30
C PHE A 409 -2.17 -12.73 13.93
N ARG A 410 -2.63 -13.14 12.78
CA ARG A 410 -2.58 -14.53 12.27
C ARG A 410 -2.12 -14.56 10.81
N PRO A 411 -0.81 -14.56 10.55
CA PRO A 411 -0.26 -14.61 9.20
C PRO A 411 -0.77 -15.77 8.34
N GLU A 412 -1.08 -16.90 8.97
CA GLU A 412 -1.56 -18.13 8.34
C GLU A 412 -2.89 -17.97 7.58
N ARG A 413 -3.60 -16.84 7.78
CA ARG A 413 -4.79 -16.50 6.99
C ARG A 413 -4.50 -16.34 5.51
N PHE A 414 -3.25 -15.98 5.19
CA PHE A 414 -2.75 -15.77 3.84
C PHE A 414 -1.98 -16.97 3.28
N ASP A 415 -2.06 -18.13 3.95
CA ASP A 415 -1.53 -19.36 3.39
C ASP A 415 -2.37 -19.80 2.18
N GLU A 416 -1.71 -20.09 1.06
CA GLU A 416 -2.34 -20.58 -0.18
C GLU A 416 -3.11 -21.90 0.04
N ALA A 417 -2.70 -22.70 1.02
CA ALA A 417 -3.38 -23.94 1.41
C ALA A 417 -4.57 -23.71 2.37
N GLY A 418 -4.71 -22.50 2.89
CA GLY A 418 -5.75 -22.10 3.82
C GLY A 418 -7.08 -21.75 3.15
N PRO A 419 -8.10 -21.36 3.92
CA PRO A 419 -9.36 -20.84 3.38
C PRO A 419 -9.10 -19.59 2.56
N ALA A 420 -9.57 -19.57 1.31
CA ALA A 420 -9.41 -18.42 0.44
C ALA A 420 -10.12 -17.17 1.00
N VAL A 421 -9.40 -16.08 1.13
CA VAL A 421 -9.99 -14.78 1.47
C VAL A 421 -10.95 -14.36 0.34
N PRO A 422 -12.22 -14.02 0.61
CA PRO A 422 -13.16 -13.62 -0.42
C PRO A 422 -12.66 -12.43 -1.23
N ARG A 423 -12.88 -12.48 -2.54
CA ARG A 423 -12.48 -11.38 -3.44
C ARG A 423 -13.09 -10.06 -2.99
N GLY A 424 -12.24 -9.06 -2.78
CA GLY A 424 -12.64 -7.72 -2.34
C GLY A 424 -12.66 -7.55 -0.83
N ALA A 425 -12.58 -8.61 -0.02
CA ALA A 425 -12.47 -8.47 1.44
C ALA A 425 -11.09 -7.96 1.87
N TYR A 426 -10.04 -8.30 1.12
CA TYR A 426 -8.67 -7.82 1.32
C TYR A 426 -8.20 -7.01 0.11
N MET A 427 -8.02 -5.70 0.29
CA MET A 427 -7.56 -4.82 -0.78
C MET A 427 -6.75 -3.62 -0.24
N PRO A 428 -5.62 -3.84 0.46
CA PRO A 428 -4.85 -2.78 1.09
C PRO A 428 -4.27 -1.78 0.08
N PHE A 429 -4.18 -2.15 -1.19
CA PHE A 429 -3.73 -1.32 -2.32
C PHE A 429 -4.90 -0.80 -3.19
N GLY A 430 -6.14 -1.02 -2.74
CA GLY A 430 -7.34 -0.75 -3.54
C GLY A 430 -7.54 -1.77 -4.65
N THR A 431 -8.46 -1.46 -5.59
CA THR A 431 -8.79 -2.34 -6.72
C THR A 431 -9.25 -1.53 -7.93
N GLY A 432 -9.39 -2.19 -9.07
CA GLY A 432 -9.83 -1.58 -10.33
C GLY A 432 -8.73 -0.78 -11.03
N PRO A 433 -9.08 0.05 -12.02
CA PRO A 433 -8.09 0.80 -12.81
C PRO A 433 -7.21 1.75 -11.99
N ARG A 434 -7.70 2.18 -10.82
CA ARG A 434 -7.02 3.09 -9.89
C ARG A 434 -6.29 2.36 -8.74
N VAL A 435 -6.05 1.06 -8.87
CA VAL A 435 -5.22 0.29 -7.93
C VAL A 435 -3.84 0.97 -7.77
N CYS A 436 -3.25 0.86 -6.59
CA CYS A 436 -1.95 1.46 -6.29
C CYS A 436 -0.90 1.11 -7.36
N LEU A 437 -0.27 2.15 -7.93
CA LEU A 437 0.76 1.99 -8.94
C LEU A 437 2.01 1.32 -8.35
N GLY A 438 2.37 1.71 -7.11
CA GLY A 438 3.57 1.27 -6.41
C GLY A 438 3.41 -0.04 -5.64
N GLN A 439 2.30 -0.79 -5.77
CA GLN A 439 2.07 -1.99 -4.93
C GLN A 439 3.22 -3.01 -4.99
N HIS A 440 3.79 -3.27 -6.18
CA HIS A 440 4.89 -4.22 -6.33
C HIS A 440 6.19 -3.69 -5.73
N LEU A 441 6.46 -2.39 -5.85
CA LEU A 441 7.62 -1.76 -5.22
C LEU A 441 7.48 -1.81 -3.69
N ALA A 442 6.35 -1.38 -3.15
CA ALA A 442 6.09 -1.38 -1.71
C ALA A 442 6.21 -2.79 -1.10
N THR A 443 5.57 -3.80 -1.69
CA THR A 443 5.68 -5.18 -1.19
C THR A 443 7.10 -5.74 -1.30
N THR A 444 7.84 -5.38 -2.36
CA THR A 444 9.24 -5.77 -2.51
C THR A 444 10.12 -5.12 -1.46
N GLU A 445 9.99 -3.81 -1.29
CA GLU A 445 10.72 -3.02 -0.31
C GLU A 445 10.48 -3.53 1.12
N MET A 446 9.22 -3.67 1.51
CA MET A 446 8.85 -4.18 2.84
C MET A 446 9.43 -5.58 3.09
N THR A 447 9.34 -6.50 2.12
CA THR A 447 9.86 -7.86 2.28
C THR A 447 11.38 -7.87 2.44
N VAL A 448 12.11 -7.06 1.65
CA VAL A 448 13.58 -6.98 1.73
C VAL A 448 14.02 -6.38 3.08
N ILE A 449 13.42 -5.26 3.49
CA ILE A 449 13.76 -4.61 4.76
C ILE A 449 13.43 -5.54 5.94
N ALA A 450 12.24 -6.15 5.95
CA ALA A 450 11.79 -7.04 7.01
C ALA A 450 12.71 -8.28 7.14
N ALA A 451 13.11 -8.88 6.01
CA ALA A 451 14.03 -10.02 6.01
C ALA A 451 15.39 -9.64 6.60
N MET A 452 15.98 -8.52 6.16
CA MET A 452 17.28 -8.07 6.65
C MET A 452 17.24 -7.63 8.13
N LEU A 453 16.10 -7.07 8.58
CA LEU A 453 15.91 -6.72 9.98
C LEU A 453 15.85 -7.98 10.86
N LEU A 454 15.09 -9.01 10.45
CA LEU A 454 15.00 -10.27 11.20
C LEU A 454 16.30 -11.08 11.22
N GLN A 455 17.13 -10.98 10.18
CA GLN A 455 18.48 -11.59 10.21
C GLN A 455 19.37 -10.95 11.26
N ARG A 456 19.14 -9.68 11.59
CA ARG A 456 20.07 -8.91 12.41
C ARG A 456 19.58 -8.64 13.82
N PHE A 457 18.27 -8.45 14.00
CA PHE A 457 17.70 -8.02 15.28
C PHE A 457 16.52 -8.87 15.72
N GLU A 458 16.42 -9.05 17.02
CA GLU A 458 15.21 -9.46 17.72
C GLU A 458 14.46 -8.21 18.18
N LEU A 459 13.15 -8.15 17.92
CA LEU A 459 12.28 -7.06 18.33
C LEU A 459 11.51 -7.47 19.59
N LYS A 460 11.44 -6.56 20.58
CA LYS A 460 10.72 -6.79 21.84
C LYS A 460 9.85 -5.59 22.21
N VAL A 461 8.69 -5.86 22.79
CA VAL A 461 7.90 -4.82 23.43
C VAL A 461 8.56 -4.41 24.73
N PRO A 462 8.89 -3.12 24.96
CA PRO A 462 9.46 -2.66 26.22
C PRO A 462 8.54 -2.98 27.41
N ALA A 463 9.13 -3.36 28.53
CA ALA A 463 8.36 -3.65 29.75
C ALA A 463 7.47 -2.46 30.15
N GLY A 464 6.22 -2.74 30.49
CA GLY A 464 5.23 -1.73 30.88
C GLY A 464 4.68 -0.86 29.73
N MET A 465 5.07 -1.13 28.48
CA MET A 465 4.53 -0.40 27.35
C MET A 465 3.10 -0.87 27.02
N ALA A 466 2.14 0.06 27.09
CA ALA A 466 0.78 -0.22 26.59
C ALA A 466 0.77 -0.30 25.06
N ALA A 467 -0.15 -1.09 24.50
CA ALA A 467 -0.34 -1.15 23.05
C ALA A 467 -0.63 0.24 22.47
N PRO A 468 0.00 0.62 21.36
CA PRO A 468 -0.30 1.87 20.67
C PRO A 468 -1.70 1.79 20.04
N ARG A 469 -2.41 2.93 20.04
CA ARG A 469 -3.66 3.06 19.29
C ARG A 469 -3.35 3.54 17.88
N SER A 470 -4.16 3.09 16.93
CA SER A 470 -4.06 3.59 15.55
C SER A 470 -4.77 4.95 15.42
N VAL A 471 -4.09 5.90 14.78
CA VAL A 471 -4.62 7.24 14.48
C VAL A 471 -4.41 7.54 13.00
N LEU A 472 -5.46 8.04 12.36
CA LEU A 472 -5.38 8.45 10.95
C LEU A 472 -4.79 9.86 10.85
N ASN A 473 -3.64 9.94 10.18
CA ASN A 473 -3.00 11.20 9.78
C ASN A 473 -2.49 11.08 8.34
N VAL A 474 -3.39 11.14 7.37
CA VAL A 474 -3.20 10.74 5.96
C VAL A 474 -2.92 9.23 5.85
N THR A 475 -1.92 8.73 6.57
CA THR A 475 -1.65 7.30 6.79
C THR A 475 -2.04 6.89 8.22
N LEU A 476 -2.29 5.60 8.42
CA LEU A 476 -2.60 5.04 9.73
C LEU A 476 -1.31 4.87 10.54
N ARG A 477 -1.15 5.63 11.62
CA ARG A 477 0.05 5.66 12.45
C ARG A 477 -0.24 5.36 13.93
N PRO A 478 0.75 4.98 14.73
CA PRO A 478 0.62 4.98 16.20
C PRO A 478 0.27 6.36 16.75
N ASP A 479 -0.53 6.41 17.83
CA ASP A 479 -0.94 7.65 18.52
C ASP A 479 0.22 8.39 19.22
N ARG A 480 1.36 7.75 19.32
CA ARG A 480 2.62 8.26 19.90
C ARG A 480 3.80 7.63 19.18
N PRO A 481 5.00 8.25 19.17
CA PRO A 481 6.20 7.68 18.59
C PRO A 481 6.47 6.28 19.10
N LEU A 482 6.58 5.30 18.20
CA LEU A 482 6.79 3.90 18.56
C LEU A 482 8.27 3.64 18.87
N HIS A 483 8.53 3.12 20.07
CA HIS A 483 9.83 2.64 20.50
C HIS A 483 9.73 1.15 20.81
N LEU A 484 10.66 0.35 20.33
CA LEU A 484 10.75 -1.08 20.60
C LEU A 484 12.14 -1.42 21.16
N GLY A 485 12.23 -2.48 21.96
CA GLY A 485 13.51 -3.08 22.27
C GLY A 485 14.09 -3.76 21.04
N ILE A 486 15.38 -3.56 20.80
CA ILE A 486 16.15 -4.29 19.79
C ILE A 486 17.33 -4.97 20.44
N ALA A 487 17.67 -6.18 19.97
CA ALA A 487 18.86 -6.92 20.36
C ALA A 487 19.45 -7.60 19.14
N ALA A 488 20.73 -7.38 18.87
CA ALA A 488 21.42 -8.06 17.78
C ALA A 488 21.49 -9.57 18.02
N ILE A 489 21.21 -10.34 16.98
CA ILE A 489 21.21 -11.82 17.04
C ILE A 489 22.59 -12.36 16.72
N SER A 490 23.31 -11.71 15.78
CA SER A 490 24.69 -12.02 15.41
C SER A 490 25.46 -10.72 15.18
N PRO A 491 26.74 -10.65 15.63
CA PRO A 491 27.58 -9.47 15.40
C PRO A 491 28.03 -9.32 13.93
N ASP A 492 27.89 -10.36 13.09
CA ASP A 492 28.39 -10.32 11.72
C ASP A 492 27.45 -9.51 10.79
N PRO A 493 28.02 -8.58 9.99
CA PRO A 493 27.24 -7.82 9.02
C PRO A 493 26.73 -8.73 7.92
N VAL A 494 25.45 -8.53 7.54
CA VAL A 494 24.84 -9.18 6.37
C VAL A 494 25.71 -8.91 5.14
N LYS A 495 26.18 -9.98 4.46
CA LYS A 495 26.99 -9.86 3.25
C LYS A 495 26.15 -9.29 2.10
N VAL A 496 26.26 -8.00 1.87
CA VAL A 496 25.67 -7.32 0.70
C VAL A 496 26.61 -7.54 -0.48
N PRO A 497 26.16 -7.97 -1.65
CA PRO A 497 26.98 -8.04 -2.85
C PRO A 497 27.54 -6.64 -3.15
N ALA A 498 28.85 -6.53 -3.39
CA ALA A 498 29.45 -5.27 -3.80
C ALA A 498 28.79 -4.80 -5.11
N ASP A 499 28.24 -3.61 -5.09
CA ASP A 499 27.73 -2.96 -6.29
C ASP A 499 28.89 -2.63 -7.21
N ARG A 500 28.95 -3.32 -8.37
CA ARG A 500 30.03 -3.12 -9.36
C ARG A 500 29.79 -1.88 -10.24
N SER A 501 28.84 -1.03 -9.93
CA SER A 501 28.40 0.06 -10.81
C SER A 501 28.91 1.46 -10.49
N VAL A 502 29.75 1.64 -9.44
CA VAL A 502 30.36 2.96 -9.12
C VAL A 502 31.87 2.83 -9.00
N THR A 503 32.55 2.48 -10.08
CA THR A 503 33.95 2.83 -10.23
C THR A 503 34.02 4.08 -11.08
N ALA A 504 34.17 5.23 -10.42
CA ALA A 504 34.68 6.42 -11.08
C ALA A 504 36.09 6.07 -11.64
N SER A 505 36.21 6.11 -12.96
CA SER A 505 37.50 5.98 -13.65
C SER A 505 38.37 7.15 -13.21
N PRO A 506 39.59 6.94 -12.69
CA PRO A 506 40.51 8.05 -12.44
C PRO A 506 40.96 8.64 -13.77
N ALA A 507 40.79 9.95 -13.92
CA ALA A 507 41.36 10.71 -15.04
C ALA A 507 42.85 10.48 -15.10
N SER A 508 43.34 9.97 -16.23
CA SER A 508 44.76 9.87 -16.54
C SER A 508 45.34 11.28 -16.70
N PRO A 509 46.53 11.59 -16.14
CA PRO A 509 47.17 12.84 -16.42
C PRO A 509 47.75 12.82 -17.86
N THR A 510 47.50 13.87 -18.60
CA THR A 510 48.18 14.19 -19.86
C THR A 510 49.67 14.47 -19.61
N PRO A 511 50.59 13.89 -20.36
CA PRO A 511 51.98 14.36 -20.39
C PRO A 511 52.08 15.60 -21.29
N GLU A 512 53.04 16.43 -20.92
CA GLU A 512 53.48 17.68 -21.56
C GLU A 512 53.60 17.64 -23.09
#